data_8f639e77be9d381b647f7ef0e8920ba3
#
_entry.id   8f639e77be9d381b647f7ef0e8920ba3
#
_cell.length_a   1.000
_cell.length_b   1.000
_cell.length_c   1.000
_cell.angle_alpha   90.00
_cell.angle_beta   90.00
_cell.angle_gamma   90.00
#
_symmetry.space_group_name_H-M   'P 1'
#
loop_
_entity.id
_entity.type
_entity.pdbx_description
1 polymer ?
#
loop_
_entity_poly.entity_id
_entity_poly.type
_entity_poly.pdbx_seq_one_letter_code
_entity_poly.pdbx_strand_id
1 'polypeptide(L)'
;MPDAAELEKINRYSKTPLTAEQVYRFQVRLCDDQPDRDLERFDRASLPRLAELFRGKTGILDHEWSAKGQVARIYDTEVREEGHEAWILASCYMLRTEKNADLIADIEGGIRREVSVGCAMGKATCSICGQPYGVCEHRKGERYGGRQCLAVLSEPTDAYEFSFVAVPAQRQAGVTKGRKGGVSMTLKELVTSTGTPEQQDSLRELEQAAQFGRVCRKELLDEVVRLGLVVDLGADEATLRKACAALELPELKSWRGALEQKAAALFPPQAQLPAAKGGADKLDAAYMI
;
A
#
# COMPACT_ATOMS: atom_id res chain seq x y z
N MET A 1 -5.26 -9.24 -21.15
CA MET A 1 -4.11 -9.49 -22.02
C MET A 1 -2.92 -8.71 -21.47
N PRO A 2 -1.66 -9.15 -21.68
CA PRO A 2 -0.48 -8.39 -21.29
C PRO A 2 -0.41 -7.08 -22.07
N ASP A 3 0.07 -6.01 -21.44
CA ASP A 3 0.43 -4.77 -22.12
C ASP A 3 1.79 -4.89 -22.86
N ALA A 4 2.19 -3.86 -23.58
CA ALA A 4 3.43 -3.89 -24.38
C ALA A 4 4.70 -4.09 -23.52
N ALA A 5 4.75 -3.48 -22.32
CA ALA A 5 5.90 -3.60 -21.43
C ALA A 5 5.98 -4.99 -20.77
N GLU A 6 4.84 -5.56 -20.40
CA GLU A 6 4.76 -6.94 -19.91
C GLU A 6 5.17 -7.94 -21.01
N LEU A 7 4.69 -7.72 -22.23
CA LEU A 7 5.01 -8.59 -23.38
C LEU A 7 6.51 -8.56 -23.71
N GLU A 8 7.15 -7.39 -23.60
CA GLU A 8 8.61 -7.28 -23.74
C GLU A 8 9.35 -8.13 -22.70
N LYS A 9 8.93 -8.07 -21.41
CA LYS A 9 9.51 -8.88 -20.35
C LYS A 9 9.32 -10.37 -20.60
N ILE A 10 8.14 -10.80 -21.06
CA ILE A 10 7.83 -12.20 -21.40
C ILE A 10 8.72 -12.66 -22.56
N ASN A 11 8.87 -11.84 -23.59
CA ASN A 11 9.64 -12.17 -24.77
C ASN A 11 11.16 -12.32 -24.53
N ARG A 12 11.67 -11.89 -23.39
CA ARG A 12 13.05 -12.21 -22.96
C ARG A 12 13.27 -13.70 -22.70
N TYR A 13 12.21 -14.47 -22.46
CA TYR A 13 12.26 -15.93 -22.22
C TYR A 13 11.82 -16.73 -23.44
N SER A 14 11.34 -16.10 -24.48
CA SER A 14 10.83 -16.74 -25.69
C SER A 14 11.88 -16.70 -26.80
N LYS A 15 12.06 -17.80 -27.51
CA LYS A 15 12.93 -17.85 -28.69
C LYS A 15 12.33 -17.08 -29.88
N THR A 16 11.01 -17.11 -29.99
CA THR A 16 10.25 -16.41 -31.04
C THR A 16 9.32 -15.42 -30.35
N PRO A 17 9.21 -14.17 -30.82
CA PRO A 17 8.32 -13.19 -30.22
C PRO A 17 6.88 -13.71 -30.14
N LEU A 18 6.29 -13.62 -28.97
CA LEU A 18 4.89 -13.97 -28.69
C LEU A 18 4.02 -12.74 -28.83
N THR A 19 2.76 -12.95 -29.23
CA THR A 19 1.73 -11.91 -29.22
C THR A 19 0.90 -11.96 -27.94
N ALA A 20 0.16 -10.90 -27.64
CA ALA A 20 -0.67 -10.81 -26.45
C ALA A 20 -1.78 -11.89 -26.41
N GLU A 21 -2.28 -12.31 -27.57
CA GLU A 21 -3.31 -13.33 -27.73
C GLU A 21 -2.77 -14.74 -27.41
N GLN A 22 -1.48 -14.97 -27.65
CA GLN A 22 -0.85 -16.26 -27.40
C GLN A 22 -0.53 -16.50 -25.93
N VAL A 23 -0.61 -15.44 -25.10
CA VAL A 23 -0.19 -15.47 -23.71
C VAL A 23 -1.39 -15.36 -22.77
N TYR A 24 -1.45 -16.26 -21.79
CA TYR A 24 -2.24 -16.12 -20.59
C TYR A 24 -1.36 -15.66 -19.45
N ARG A 25 -1.64 -14.50 -18.85
CA ARG A 25 -0.91 -13.99 -17.70
C ARG A 25 -1.72 -14.10 -16.42
N PHE A 26 -1.05 -14.32 -15.32
CA PHE A 26 -1.62 -14.34 -13.97
C PHE A 26 -0.57 -13.94 -12.95
N GLN A 27 -1.01 -13.62 -11.76
CA GLN A 27 -0.12 -13.27 -10.65
C GLN A 27 -0.24 -14.28 -9.52
N VAL A 28 0.86 -14.51 -8.84
CA VAL A 28 0.97 -15.50 -7.76
C VAL A 28 1.65 -14.87 -6.56
N ARG A 29 1.03 -14.94 -5.39
CA ARG A 29 1.73 -14.76 -4.12
C ARG A 29 2.54 -16.04 -3.89
N LEU A 30 3.85 -15.97 -4.06
CA LEU A 30 4.72 -17.16 -3.99
C LEU A 30 4.94 -17.60 -2.55
N CYS A 31 5.42 -16.68 -1.72
CA CYS A 31 5.74 -16.91 -0.33
C CYS A 31 5.77 -15.58 0.44
N ASP A 32 5.77 -15.67 1.77
CA ASP A 32 5.75 -14.53 2.67
C ASP A 32 6.63 -14.77 3.92
N ASP A 33 6.68 -13.77 4.83
CA ASP A 33 7.42 -13.81 6.10
C ASP A 33 6.62 -14.37 7.28
N GLN A 34 5.44 -14.97 7.02
CA GLN A 34 4.59 -15.52 8.07
C GLN A 34 4.89 -17.00 8.33
N PRO A 35 4.58 -17.50 9.53
CA PRO A 35 4.74 -18.93 9.84
C PRO A 35 3.89 -19.81 8.92
N ASP A 36 4.52 -20.82 8.35
CA ASP A 36 3.88 -21.80 7.49
C ASP A 36 3.35 -23.02 8.29
N ARG A 37 2.89 -24.07 7.58
CA ARG A 37 2.36 -25.29 8.16
C ARG A 37 3.46 -26.18 8.76
N ASP A 38 4.69 -26.02 8.29
CA ASP A 38 5.86 -26.76 8.74
C ASP A 38 6.57 -26.05 9.90
N LEU A 39 5.94 -24.96 10.43
CA LEU A 39 6.50 -24.12 11.49
C LEU A 39 7.85 -23.50 11.09
N GLU A 40 7.93 -23.12 9.84
CA GLU A 40 9.02 -22.36 9.25
C GLU A 40 8.52 -20.99 8.81
N ARG A 41 9.41 -20.04 8.62
CA ARG A 41 9.11 -18.77 7.99
C ARG A 41 10.34 -18.24 7.28
N PHE A 42 10.14 -17.54 6.18
CA PHE A 42 11.24 -16.80 5.58
C PHE A 42 11.57 -15.56 6.43
N ASP A 43 12.86 -15.29 6.55
CA ASP A 43 13.31 -14.01 7.08
C ASP A 43 12.95 -12.89 6.09
N ARG A 44 12.29 -11.83 6.59
CA ARG A 44 11.84 -10.69 5.75
C ARG A 44 12.98 -10.11 4.92
N ALA A 45 14.18 -9.95 5.52
CA ALA A 45 15.34 -9.41 4.83
C ALA A 45 15.83 -10.29 3.68
N SER A 46 15.44 -11.57 3.65
CA SER A 46 15.79 -12.53 2.59
C SER A 46 14.84 -12.47 1.38
N LEU A 47 13.63 -11.91 1.53
CA LEU A 47 12.62 -11.89 0.46
C LEU A 47 13.09 -11.18 -0.81
N PRO A 48 13.80 -10.03 -0.79
CA PRO A 48 14.27 -9.38 -2.00
C PRO A 48 15.21 -10.28 -2.82
N ARG A 49 16.16 -10.94 -2.16
CA ARG A 49 17.08 -11.86 -2.83
C ARG A 49 16.37 -13.10 -3.37
N LEU A 50 15.44 -13.64 -2.61
CA LEU A 50 14.64 -14.79 -3.03
C LEU A 50 13.74 -14.43 -4.23
N ALA A 51 13.17 -13.22 -4.27
CA ALA A 51 12.42 -12.72 -5.41
C ALA A 51 13.26 -12.66 -6.69
N GLU A 52 14.51 -12.18 -6.60
CA GLU A 52 15.44 -12.21 -7.74
C GLU A 52 15.71 -13.63 -8.26
N LEU A 53 15.91 -14.58 -7.35
CA LEU A 53 16.17 -15.98 -7.69
C LEU A 53 14.98 -16.66 -8.39
N PHE A 54 13.75 -16.26 -8.06
CA PHE A 54 12.54 -16.79 -8.70
C PHE A 54 12.32 -16.26 -10.13
N ARG A 55 12.93 -15.16 -10.54
CA ARG A 55 12.78 -14.68 -11.93
C ARG A 55 13.25 -15.72 -12.93
N GLY A 56 12.41 -16.00 -13.92
CA GLY A 56 12.68 -16.98 -14.96
C GLY A 56 12.45 -18.43 -14.55
N LYS A 57 12.10 -18.69 -13.29
CA LYS A 57 11.81 -20.06 -12.84
C LYS A 57 10.47 -20.55 -13.39
N THR A 58 10.33 -21.87 -13.46
CA THR A 58 9.16 -22.53 -14.04
C THR A 58 8.04 -22.69 -13.03
N GLY A 59 6.79 -22.73 -13.53
CA GLY A 59 5.63 -23.23 -12.80
C GLY A 59 5.36 -24.67 -13.21
N ILE A 60 5.20 -25.57 -12.24
CA ILE A 60 4.95 -27.00 -12.44
C ILE A 60 3.71 -27.45 -11.64
N LEU A 61 3.45 -28.74 -11.59
CA LEU A 61 2.35 -29.33 -10.84
C LEU A 61 2.92 -30.27 -9.77
N ASP A 62 2.36 -30.24 -8.56
CA ASP A 62 2.60 -31.18 -7.45
C ASP A 62 4.09 -31.45 -7.13
N HIS A 63 4.96 -30.44 -7.31
CA HIS A 63 6.43 -30.57 -7.16
C HIS A 63 7.05 -31.68 -8.00
N GLU A 64 6.39 -32.07 -9.11
CA GLU A 64 6.90 -33.06 -10.03
C GLU A 64 7.97 -32.46 -10.95
N TRP A 65 9.24 -32.71 -10.66
CA TRP A 65 10.38 -32.16 -11.39
C TRP A 65 10.59 -32.88 -12.71
N SER A 66 9.67 -32.64 -13.62
CA SER A 66 9.76 -33.20 -14.98
C SER A 66 9.71 -32.09 -16.04
N ALA A 67 10.40 -32.26 -17.15
CA ALA A 67 10.33 -31.32 -18.25
C ALA A 67 8.90 -31.23 -18.85
N LYS A 68 8.12 -32.32 -18.76
CA LYS A 68 6.74 -32.37 -19.25
C LYS A 68 5.76 -31.62 -18.34
N GLY A 69 6.10 -31.50 -17.04
CA GLY A 69 5.28 -30.80 -16.03
C GLY A 69 5.40 -29.29 -16.07
N GLN A 70 6.30 -28.72 -16.86
CA GLN A 70 6.43 -27.27 -16.98
C GLN A 70 5.23 -26.68 -17.73
N VAL A 71 4.45 -25.84 -17.04
CA VAL A 71 3.22 -25.25 -17.59
C VAL A 71 3.26 -23.73 -17.63
N ALA A 72 4.05 -23.11 -16.77
CA ALA A 72 4.14 -21.66 -16.65
C ALA A 72 5.59 -21.19 -16.44
N ARG A 73 5.81 -19.88 -16.54
CA ARG A 73 7.08 -19.24 -16.24
C ARG A 73 6.89 -17.90 -15.56
N ILE A 74 7.72 -17.61 -14.55
CA ILE A 74 7.80 -16.31 -13.90
C ILE A 74 8.59 -15.37 -14.81
N TYR A 75 7.99 -14.23 -15.20
CA TYR A 75 8.68 -13.20 -15.99
C TYR A 75 9.10 -11.98 -15.19
N ASP A 76 8.46 -11.77 -14.02
CA ASP A 76 8.80 -10.69 -13.11
C ASP A 76 8.43 -11.01 -11.66
N THR A 77 9.11 -10.39 -10.71
CA THR A 77 8.87 -10.54 -9.28
C THR A 77 9.03 -9.22 -8.56
N GLU A 78 8.21 -8.98 -7.55
CA GLU A 78 8.32 -7.83 -6.65
C GLU A 78 8.05 -8.26 -5.21
N VAL A 79 8.71 -7.60 -4.25
CA VAL A 79 8.34 -7.73 -2.83
C VAL A 79 7.29 -6.69 -2.52
N ARG A 80 6.19 -7.12 -1.91
CA ARG A 80 5.12 -6.24 -1.42
C ARG A 80 5.05 -6.31 0.09
N GLU A 81 4.66 -5.19 0.68
CA GLU A 81 4.48 -5.07 2.12
C GLU A 81 3.12 -4.43 2.41
N GLU A 82 2.42 -5.00 3.38
CA GLU A 82 1.17 -4.44 3.89
C GLU A 82 1.07 -4.73 5.40
N GLY A 83 0.98 -3.67 6.21
CA GLY A 83 0.98 -3.81 7.66
C GLY A 83 2.24 -4.48 8.18
N HIS A 84 2.08 -5.66 8.78
CA HIS A 84 3.18 -6.44 9.35
C HIS A 84 3.66 -7.59 8.46
N GLU A 85 3.07 -7.77 7.30
CA GLU A 85 3.40 -8.85 6.36
C GLU A 85 4.23 -8.34 5.19
N ALA A 86 5.16 -9.18 4.72
CA ALA A 86 5.85 -8.98 3.46
C ALA A 86 5.80 -10.27 2.64
N TRP A 87 5.58 -10.16 1.34
CA TRP A 87 5.48 -11.32 0.46
C TRP A 87 6.07 -11.06 -0.92
N ILE A 88 6.41 -12.14 -1.62
CA ILE A 88 6.83 -12.08 -3.01
C ILE A 88 5.61 -12.25 -3.90
N LEU A 89 5.33 -11.25 -4.74
CA LEU A 89 4.37 -11.34 -5.82
C LEU A 89 5.12 -11.63 -7.13
N ALA A 90 4.77 -12.72 -7.79
CA ALA A 90 5.30 -13.10 -9.09
C ALA A 90 4.28 -12.82 -10.18
N SER A 91 4.74 -12.28 -11.29
CA SER A 91 4.00 -12.18 -12.55
C SER A 91 4.40 -13.36 -13.44
N CYS A 92 3.42 -14.19 -13.77
CA CYS A 92 3.61 -15.44 -14.48
C CYS A 92 2.86 -15.43 -15.81
N TYR A 93 3.35 -16.25 -16.74
CA TYR A 93 2.66 -16.51 -17.99
C TYR A 93 2.66 -17.98 -18.36
N MET A 94 1.71 -18.40 -19.16
CA MET A 94 1.67 -19.64 -19.89
C MET A 94 1.15 -19.41 -21.30
N LEU A 95 1.44 -20.34 -22.20
CA LEU A 95 0.94 -20.26 -23.56
C LEU A 95 -0.52 -20.69 -23.64
N ARG A 96 -1.33 -19.97 -24.41
CA ARG A 96 -2.68 -20.38 -24.77
C ARG A 96 -2.62 -21.44 -25.86
N THR A 97 -2.51 -22.69 -25.44
CA THR A 97 -2.53 -23.87 -26.30
C THR A 97 -3.68 -24.77 -25.86
N GLU A 98 -4.10 -25.69 -26.73
CA GLU A 98 -5.10 -26.73 -26.38
C GLU A 98 -4.69 -27.48 -25.10
N LYS A 99 -3.41 -27.83 -24.97
CA LYS A 99 -2.87 -28.52 -23.79
C LYS A 99 -3.06 -27.75 -22.48
N ASN A 100 -3.06 -26.43 -22.52
CA ASN A 100 -3.15 -25.58 -21.34
C ASN A 100 -4.58 -25.03 -21.12
N ALA A 101 -5.52 -25.33 -22.01
CA ALA A 101 -6.88 -24.76 -21.95
C ALA A 101 -7.61 -25.11 -20.65
N ASP A 102 -7.58 -26.38 -20.25
CA ASP A 102 -8.23 -26.83 -19.00
C ASP A 102 -7.54 -26.21 -17.75
N LEU A 103 -6.21 -26.16 -17.74
CA LEU A 103 -5.48 -25.54 -16.64
C LEU A 103 -5.78 -24.05 -16.53
N ILE A 104 -5.87 -23.34 -17.65
CA ILE A 104 -6.28 -21.92 -17.67
C ILE A 104 -7.71 -21.75 -17.13
N ALA A 105 -8.64 -22.61 -17.56
CA ALA A 105 -10.01 -22.59 -17.08
C ALA A 105 -10.10 -22.87 -15.57
N ASP A 106 -9.35 -23.84 -15.07
CA ASP A 106 -9.26 -24.15 -13.64
C ASP A 106 -8.70 -22.98 -12.82
N ILE A 107 -7.68 -22.28 -13.32
CA ILE A 107 -7.12 -21.09 -12.67
C ILE A 107 -8.16 -19.94 -12.66
N GLU A 108 -8.78 -19.67 -13.80
CA GLU A 108 -9.80 -18.62 -13.92
C GLU A 108 -11.04 -18.92 -13.07
N GLY A 109 -11.42 -20.19 -13.00
CA GLY A 109 -12.52 -20.69 -12.16
C GLY A 109 -12.19 -20.76 -10.67
N GLY A 110 -10.90 -20.57 -10.31
CA GLY A 110 -10.42 -20.64 -8.92
C GLY A 110 -10.32 -22.06 -8.36
N ILE A 111 -10.34 -23.08 -9.22
CA ILE A 111 -10.18 -24.49 -8.85
C ILE A 111 -8.70 -24.79 -8.55
N ARG A 112 -7.78 -24.34 -9.42
CA ARG A 112 -6.33 -24.43 -9.17
C ARG A 112 -5.81 -23.07 -8.76
N ARG A 113 -5.76 -22.85 -7.46
CA ARG A 113 -5.41 -21.58 -6.87
C ARG A 113 -4.16 -21.65 -6.02
N GLU A 114 -4.02 -22.69 -5.22
CA GLU A 114 -2.97 -22.85 -4.23
C GLU A 114 -1.64 -23.16 -4.89
N VAL A 115 -0.55 -22.53 -4.39
CA VAL A 115 0.81 -22.81 -4.86
C VAL A 115 1.76 -23.00 -3.69
N SER A 116 2.82 -23.75 -3.93
CA SER A 116 3.96 -23.89 -3.05
C SER A 116 5.24 -23.57 -3.83
N VAL A 117 6.36 -23.37 -3.15
CA VAL A 117 7.64 -23.02 -3.78
C VAL A 117 8.73 -24.03 -3.42
N GLY A 118 9.59 -24.32 -4.40
CA GLY A 118 10.83 -25.05 -4.19
C GLY A 118 12.02 -24.07 -4.21
N CYS A 119 12.74 -23.97 -3.10
CA CYS A 119 13.95 -23.12 -2.98
C CYS A 119 14.95 -23.73 -2.01
N ALA A 120 16.20 -23.26 -2.09
CA ALA A 120 17.26 -23.59 -1.14
C ALA A 120 17.62 -22.37 -0.29
N MET A 121 17.68 -22.60 1.02
CA MET A 121 18.07 -21.61 2.02
C MET A 121 19.39 -22.04 2.67
N GLY A 122 20.34 -21.14 2.77
CA GLY A 122 21.67 -21.41 3.33
C GLY A 122 21.68 -21.51 4.85
N LYS A 123 20.64 -20.97 5.51
CA LYS A 123 20.61 -20.91 6.95
C LYS A 123 19.20 -21.07 7.51
N ALA A 124 19.08 -21.86 8.56
CA ALA A 124 17.89 -21.98 9.41
C ALA A 124 18.26 -21.67 10.86
N THR A 125 17.56 -20.74 11.49
CA THR A 125 17.82 -20.34 12.89
C THR A 125 16.58 -20.52 13.76
N CYS A 126 16.81 -20.82 15.02
CA CYS A 126 15.74 -20.90 16.03
C CYS A 126 15.18 -19.52 16.34
N SER A 127 13.87 -19.32 16.22
CA SER A 127 13.20 -18.05 16.52
C SER A 127 13.24 -17.64 18.01
N ILE A 128 13.62 -18.55 18.90
CA ILE A 128 13.68 -18.31 20.36
C ILE A 128 15.06 -17.78 20.77
N CYS A 129 16.14 -18.47 20.37
CA CYS A 129 17.49 -18.16 20.82
C CYS A 129 18.45 -17.66 19.71
N GLY A 130 18.03 -17.69 18.43
CA GLY A 130 18.87 -17.25 17.29
C GLY A 130 20.00 -18.20 16.89
N GLN A 131 20.20 -19.31 17.61
CA GLN A 131 21.19 -20.32 17.23
C GLN A 131 20.77 -21.09 15.96
N PRO A 132 21.71 -21.74 15.26
CA PRO A 132 21.36 -22.63 14.17
C PRO A 132 20.29 -23.64 14.62
N TYR A 133 19.25 -23.81 13.79
CA TYR A 133 18.15 -24.70 14.14
C TYR A 133 18.66 -26.17 14.18
N GLY A 134 18.26 -26.90 15.23
CA GLY A 134 18.72 -28.26 15.49
C GLY A 134 19.97 -28.39 16.36
N VAL A 135 20.66 -27.26 16.66
CA VAL A 135 21.80 -27.24 17.59
C VAL A 135 21.37 -26.90 19.02
N CYS A 136 20.27 -26.15 19.17
CA CYS A 136 19.69 -25.80 20.47
C CYS A 136 18.61 -26.82 20.90
N GLU A 137 18.22 -26.75 22.16
CA GLU A 137 17.18 -27.63 22.73
C GLU A 137 15.74 -27.22 22.35
N HIS A 138 15.55 -26.06 21.71
CA HIS A 138 14.24 -25.58 21.32
C HIS A 138 13.67 -26.39 20.14
N ARG A 139 12.40 -26.81 20.23
CA ARG A 139 11.73 -27.61 19.20
C ARG A 139 10.64 -26.83 18.50
N LYS A 140 10.53 -26.96 17.17
CA LYS A 140 9.43 -26.36 16.39
C LYS A 140 8.08 -26.72 16.99
N GLY A 141 7.22 -25.72 17.15
CA GLY A 141 5.86 -25.88 17.68
C GLY A 141 5.73 -25.71 19.20
N GLU A 142 6.77 -25.97 19.96
CA GLU A 142 6.76 -25.77 21.40
C GLU A 142 6.79 -24.30 21.79
N ARG A 143 6.31 -23.96 22.98
CA ARG A 143 6.25 -22.59 23.47
C ARG A 143 7.30 -22.34 24.56
N TYR A 144 8.04 -21.24 24.38
CA TYR A 144 9.08 -20.80 25.31
C TYR A 144 8.85 -19.32 25.66
N GLY A 145 8.54 -19.02 26.89
CA GLY A 145 8.22 -17.66 27.31
C GLY A 145 7.03 -17.04 26.55
N GLY A 146 6.02 -17.84 26.23
CA GLY A 146 4.83 -17.42 25.50
C GLY A 146 4.99 -17.36 23.97
N ARG A 147 6.21 -17.48 23.42
CA ARG A 147 6.51 -17.47 21.99
C ARG A 147 6.60 -18.89 21.44
N GLN A 148 5.99 -19.16 20.30
CA GLN A 148 6.12 -20.43 19.60
C GLN A 148 7.48 -20.51 18.88
N CYS A 149 8.17 -21.64 19.03
CA CYS A 149 9.41 -21.90 18.34
C CYS A 149 9.17 -22.23 16.87
N LEU A 150 9.87 -21.52 15.99
CA LEU A 150 9.87 -21.68 14.55
C LEU A 150 11.31 -21.80 14.05
N ALA A 151 11.50 -22.39 12.87
CA ALA A 151 12.74 -22.24 12.12
C ALA A 151 12.62 -21.00 11.20
N VAL A 152 13.55 -20.06 11.34
CA VAL A 152 13.65 -18.86 10.48
C VAL A 152 14.64 -19.15 9.38
N LEU A 153 14.17 -19.14 8.13
CA LEU A 153 14.93 -19.46 6.93
C LEU A 153 15.51 -18.17 6.36
N SER A 154 16.82 -18.13 6.18
CA SER A 154 17.55 -16.98 5.66
C SER A 154 18.67 -17.39 4.68
N GLU A 155 19.30 -16.38 4.05
CA GLU A 155 20.38 -16.58 3.09
C GLU A 155 19.95 -17.47 1.90
N PRO A 156 18.97 -17.05 1.08
CA PRO A 156 18.52 -17.84 -0.06
C PRO A 156 19.68 -18.05 -1.07
N THR A 157 19.94 -19.30 -1.42
CA THR A 157 21.01 -19.71 -2.32
C THR A 157 20.53 -20.04 -3.71
N ASP A 158 19.33 -20.64 -3.84
CA ASP A 158 18.70 -20.93 -5.12
C ASP A 158 17.17 -20.95 -5.01
N ALA A 159 16.50 -20.82 -6.16
CA ALA A 159 15.07 -21.07 -6.31
C ALA A 159 14.89 -22.02 -7.51
N TYR A 160 13.99 -22.98 -7.39
CA TYR A 160 13.82 -24.01 -8.39
C TYR A 160 12.57 -23.83 -9.22
N GLU A 161 11.42 -23.69 -8.56
CA GLU A 161 10.11 -23.65 -9.18
C GLU A 161 9.03 -23.11 -8.22
N PHE A 162 7.84 -22.87 -8.76
CA PHE A 162 6.61 -22.89 -7.99
C PHE A 162 5.68 -23.98 -8.53
N SER A 163 4.89 -24.58 -7.65
CA SER A 163 3.96 -25.64 -8.02
C SER A 163 2.52 -25.29 -7.68
N PHE A 164 1.60 -25.59 -8.57
CA PHE A 164 0.21 -25.72 -8.18
C PHE A 164 0.04 -26.98 -7.35
N VAL A 165 -0.51 -26.85 -6.15
CA VAL A 165 -0.64 -27.94 -5.16
C VAL A 165 -2.02 -27.94 -4.54
N ALA A 166 -2.45 -29.05 -3.98
CA ALA A 166 -3.71 -29.12 -3.25
C ALA A 166 -3.65 -28.42 -1.89
N VAL A 167 -2.49 -28.50 -1.19
CA VAL A 167 -2.27 -27.89 0.11
C VAL A 167 -0.90 -27.24 0.15
N PRO A 168 -0.80 -25.89 0.16
CA PRO A 168 0.47 -25.21 0.18
C PRO A 168 1.09 -25.24 1.60
N ALA A 169 2.43 -25.16 1.68
CA ALA A 169 3.11 -24.96 2.97
C ALA A 169 2.69 -23.61 3.58
N GLN A 170 2.75 -22.53 2.83
CA GLN A 170 2.28 -21.22 3.28
C GLN A 170 0.81 -20.99 2.96
N ARG A 171 0.02 -20.59 3.97
CA ARG A 171 -1.45 -20.54 3.91
C ARG A 171 -2.01 -19.56 2.88
N GLN A 172 -1.26 -18.50 2.59
CA GLN A 172 -1.69 -17.43 1.70
C GLN A 172 -1.05 -17.53 0.30
N ALA A 173 -0.16 -18.53 0.08
CA ALA A 173 0.46 -18.74 -1.22
C ALA A 173 -0.58 -19.23 -2.24
N GLY A 174 -0.66 -18.54 -3.36
CA GLY A 174 -1.67 -18.86 -4.38
C GLY A 174 -1.78 -17.83 -5.48
N VAL A 175 -2.54 -18.20 -6.50
CA VAL A 175 -2.94 -17.28 -7.56
C VAL A 175 -3.75 -16.15 -6.94
N THR A 176 -3.30 -14.94 -7.12
CA THR A 176 -4.03 -13.77 -6.64
C THR A 176 -5.24 -13.56 -7.55
N LYS A 177 -6.37 -13.18 -6.97
CA LYS A 177 -7.49 -12.66 -7.77
C LYS A 177 -6.92 -11.49 -8.55
N GLY A 178 -6.72 -11.67 -9.86
CA GLY A 178 -6.16 -10.63 -10.69
C GLY A 178 -6.96 -9.35 -10.49
N ARG A 179 -6.40 -8.38 -9.79
CA ARG A 179 -6.70 -7.02 -10.18
C ARG A 179 -6.37 -7.00 -11.67
N LYS A 180 -7.38 -6.84 -12.52
CA LYS A 180 -7.19 -6.61 -13.95
C LYS A 180 -5.99 -5.70 -14.05
N GLY A 181 -4.94 -6.13 -14.72
CA GLY A 181 -3.63 -5.50 -14.73
C GLY A 181 -3.79 -4.00 -14.77
N GLY A 182 -3.68 -3.42 -13.62
CA GLY A 182 -3.86 -2.00 -13.41
C GLY A 182 -2.55 -1.52 -12.85
N VAL A 183 -1.85 -0.66 -13.53
CA VAL A 183 -1.46 0.60 -12.91
C VAL A 183 -2.40 0.76 -11.72
N SER A 184 -1.89 1.05 -10.51
CA SER A 184 -2.74 1.44 -9.37
C SER A 184 -3.56 2.64 -9.84
N MET A 185 -4.65 2.35 -10.54
CA MET A 185 -5.55 3.41 -10.96
C MET A 185 -6.15 3.97 -9.68
N THR A 186 -5.89 5.21 -9.44
CA THR A 186 -6.60 5.96 -8.41
C THR A 186 -8.10 5.86 -8.71
N LEU A 187 -8.93 6.02 -7.69
CA LEU A 187 -10.38 6.09 -7.89
C LEU A 187 -10.76 7.08 -9.00
N LYS A 188 -10.01 8.17 -9.09
CA LYS A 188 -10.15 9.19 -10.13
C LYS A 188 -9.94 8.62 -11.54
N GLU A 189 -8.83 7.94 -11.77
CA GLU A 189 -8.51 7.34 -13.07
C GLU A 189 -9.52 6.25 -13.44
N LEU A 190 -9.96 5.45 -12.46
CA LEU A 190 -10.97 4.43 -12.67
C LEU A 190 -12.31 5.05 -13.13
N VAL A 191 -12.82 6.04 -12.39
CA VAL A 191 -14.09 6.70 -12.72
C VAL A 191 -13.96 7.48 -14.02
N THR A 192 -12.82 8.13 -14.28
CA THR A 192 -12.59 8.86 -15.54
C THR A 192 -12.59 7.93 -16.76
N SER A 193 -12.05 6.70 -16.62
CA SER A 193 -11.92 5.77 -17.75
C SER A 193 -13.13 4.86 -17.98
N THR A 194 -13.86 4.49 -16.92
CA THR A 194 -14.94 3.49 -16.99
C THR A 194 -16.25 3.95 -16.36
N GLY A 195 -16.28 5.12 -15.71
CA GLY A 195 -17.47 5.66 -15.06
C GLY A 195 -18.49 6.24 -16.05
N THR A 196 -19.76 6.18 -15.66
CA THR A 196 -20.82 6.90 -16.39
C THR A 196 -20.62 8.42 -16.29
N PRO A 197 -21.21 9.22 -17.19
CA PRO A 197 -21.16 10.69 -17.09
C PRO A 197 -21.57 11.22 -15.71
N GLU A 198 -22.61 10.67 -15.10
CA GLU A 198 -23.09 11.06 -13.77
C GLU A 198 -22.04 10.73 -12.67
N GLN A 199 -21.33 9.61 -12.78
CA GLN A 199 -20.27 9.24 -11.85
C GLN A 199 -19.05 10.16 -12.01
N GLN A 200 -18.74 10.56 -13.24
CA GLN A 200 -17.66 11.51 -13.51
C GLN A 200 -17.98 12.91 -12.97
N ASP A 201 -19.23 13.36 -13.11
CA ASP A 201 -19.69 14.63 -12.57
C ASP A 201 -19.68 14.62 -11.03
N SER A 202 -20.20 13.57 -10.40
CA SER A 202 -20.14 13.39 -8.95
C SER A 202 -18.69 13.38 -8.43
N LEU A 203 -17.76 12.77 -9.17
CA LEU A 203 -16.34 12.79 -8.82
C LEU A 203 -15.77 14.22 -8.86
N ARG A 204 -16.11 15.01 -9.89
CA ARG A 204 -15.66 16.40 -9.99
C ARG A 204 -16.18 17.24 -8.83
N GLU A 205 -17.47 17.08 -8.47
CA GLU A 205 -18.06 17.77 -7.32
C GLU A 205 -17.35 17.42 -6.01
N LEU A 206 -17.06 16.13 -5.79
CA LEU A 206 -16.32 15.67 -4.61
C LEU A 206 -14.89 16.22 -4.58
N GLU A 207 -14.20 16.27 -5.72
CA GLU A 207 -12.86 16.86 -5.82
C GLU A 207 -12.86 18.36 -5.50
N GLN A 208 -13.84 19.09 -6.02
CA GLN A 208 -14.00 20.52 -5.73
C GLN A 208 -14.31 20.75 -4.24
N ALA A 209 -15.23 19.98 -3.66
CA ALA A 209 -15.55 20.05 -2.24
C ALA A 209 -14.33 19.72 -1.36
N ALA A 210 -13.56 18.70 -1.72
CA ALA A 210 -12.35 18.33 -1.00
C ALA A 210 -11.25 19.39 -1.11
N GLN A 211 -11.10 20.02 -2.29
CA GLN A 211 -10.16 21.11 -2.49
C GLN A 211 -10.56 22.33 -1.66
N PHE A 212 -11.83 22.71 -1.70
CA PHE A 212 -12.36 23.80 -0.88
C PHE A 212 -12.16 23.52 0.60
N GLY A 213 -12.46 22.30 1.07
CA GLY A 213 -12.24 21.90 2.45
C GLY A 213 -10.77 22.01 2.88
N ARG A 214 -9.81 21.66 2.01
CA ARG A 214 -8.37 21.82 2.29
C ARG A 214 -7.97 23.29 2.41
N VAL A 215 -8.49 24.15 1.54
CA VAL A 215 -8.23 25.60 1.59
C VAL A 215 -8.77 26.19 2.89
N CYS A 216 -10.03 25.95 3.20
CA CYS A 216 -10.66 26.43 4.45
C CYS A 216 -9.93 25.92 5.71
N ARG A 217 -9.49 24.67 5.72
CA ARG A 217 -8.72 24.12 6.84
C ARG A 217 -7.37 24.82 6.99
N LYS A 218 -6.69 25.10 5.88
CA LYS A 218 -5.41 25.80 5.88
C LYS A 218 -5.57 27.23 6.42
N GLU A 219 -6.56 27.98 5.92
CA GLU A 219 -6.86 29.33 6.37
C GLU A 219 -7.18 29.37 7.87
N LEU A 220 -8.01 28.43 8.33
CA LEU A 220 -8.35 28.32 9.75
C LEU A 220 -7.11 27.99 10.61
N LEU A 221 -6.24 27.10 10.15
CA LEU A 221 -4.99 26.78 10.84
C LEU A 221 -4.06 28.00 10.91
N ASP A 222 -3.89 28.70 9.80
CA ASP A 222 -3.05 29.90 9.73
C ASP A 222 -3.58 31.00 10.66
N GLU A 223 -4.91 31.15 10.75
CA GLU A 223 -5.56 32.10 11.67
C GLU A 223 -5.37 31.73 13.14
N VAL A 224 -5.53 30.45 13.50
CA VAL A 224 -5.29 29.94 14.86
C VAL A 224 -3.85 30.17 15.29
N VAL A 225 -2.87 29.87 14.40
CA VAL A 225 -1.45 30.11 14.66
C VAL A 225 -1.19 31.62 14.86
N ARG A 226 -1.72 32.48 13.98
CA ARG A 226 -1.60 33.94 14.10
C ARG A 226 -2.16 34.44 15.42
N LEU A 227 -3.37 34.02 15.79
CA LEU A 227 -4.00 34.41 17.07
C LEU A 227 -3.20 33.90 18.26
N GLY A 228 -2.66 32.67 18.19
CA GLY A 228 -1.80 32.08 19.23
C GLY A 228 -0.56 32.92 19.51
N LEU A 229 0.07 33.45 18.44
CA LEU A 229 1.20 34.38 18.56
C LEU A 229 0.78 35.74 19.14
N VAL A 230 -0.35 36.26 18.70
CA VAL A 230 -0.88 37.57 19.20
C VAL A 230 -1.17 37.54 20.70
N VAL A 231 -1.72 36.43 21.20
CA VAL A 231 -2.03 36.29 22.64
C VAL A 231 -0.89 35.73 23.47
N ASP A 232 0.26 35.51 22.86
CA ASP A 232 1.49 34.93 23.44
C ASP A 232 1.21 33.64 24.23
N LEU A 233 1.05 32.53 23.48
CA LEU A 233 0.88 31.20 24.07
C LEU A 233 2.20 30.60 24.59
N GLY A 234 3.32 31.33 24.54
CA GLY A 234 4.62 30.88 25.00
C GLY A 234 5.27 29.83 24.09
N ALA A 235 4.86 29.75 22.80
CA ALA A 235 5.41 28.86 21.81
C ALA A 235 5.68 29.62 20.49
N ASP A 236 6.72 29.19 19.76
CA ASP A 236 7.04 29.75 18.46
C ASP A 236 6.05 29.29 17.36
N GLU A 237 6.08 29.97 16.22
CA GLU A 237 5.18 29.67 15.08
C GLU A 237 5.28 28.20 14.64
N ALA A 238 6.48 27.63 14.58
CA ALA A 238 6.70 26.27 14.10
C ALA A 238 6.06 25.24 15.05
N THR A 239 6.19 25.46 16.34
CA THR A 239 5.60 24.61 17.38
C THR A 239 4.07 24.71 17.37
N LEU A 240 3.52 25.94 17.28
CA LEU A 240 2.07 26.15 17.18
C LEU A 240 1.50 25.50 15.91
N ARG A 241 2.17 25.71 14.78
CA ARG A 241 1.76 25.11 13.50
C ARG A 241 1.75 23.59 13.54
N LYS A 242 2.77 22.97 14.14
CA LYS A 242 2.84 21.52 14.33
C LYS A 242 1.72 21.00 15.24
N ALA A 243 1.45 21.69 16.34
CA ALA A 243 0.35 21.33 17.25
C ALA A 243 -1.02 21.43 16.57
N CYS A 244 -1.28 22.55 15.88
CA CYS A 244 -2.54 22.79 15.17
C CYS A 244 -2.75 21.84 13.98
N ALA A 245 -1.67 21.37 13.33
CA ALA A 245 -1.77 20.42 12.24
C ALA A 245 -2.35 19.06 12.65
N ALA A 246 -2.19 18.67 13.91
CA ALA A 246 -2.72 17.43 14.48
C ALA A 246 -4.20 17.53 14.92
N LEU A 247 -4.77 18.74 14.96
CA LEU A 247 -6.15 18.97 15.40
C LEU A 247 -7.15 18.73 14.26
N GLU A 248 -8.32 18.20 14.61
CA GLU A 248 -9.46 18.09 13.71
C GLU A 248 -10.16 19.46 13.51
N LEU A 249 -10.97 19.57 12.46
CA LEU A 249 -11.63 20.83 12.09
C LEU A 249 -12.50 21.43 13.21
N PRO A 250 -13.29 20.65 13.97
CA PRO A 250 -14.05 21.18 15.11
C PRO A 250 -13.15 21.75 16.21
N GLU A 251 -12.01 21.11 16.47
CA GLU A 251 -11.04 21.53 17.48
C GLU A 251 -10.38 22.85 17.09
N LEU A 252 -9.93 22.96 15.82
CA LEU A 252 -9.39 24.21 15.28
C LEU A 252 -10.40 25.39 15.39
N LYS A 253 -11.68 25.12 15.09
CA LYS A 253 -12.75 26.15 15.26
C LYS A 253 -12.92 26.57 16.72
N SER A 254 -12.90 25.63 17.66
CA SER A 254 -12.97 25.87 19.08
C SER A 254 -11.79 26.72 19.56
N TRP A 255 -10.58 26.36 19.15
CA TRP A 255 -9.36 27.11 19.46
C TRP A 255 -9.41 28.53 18.91
N ARG A 256 -9.80 28.70 17.65
CA ARG A 256 -9.98 30.03 17.06
C ARG A 256 -10.89 30.90 17.93
N GLY A 257 -12.08 30.42 18.29
CA GLY A 257 -13.03 31.18 19.09
C GLY A 257 -12.49 31.58 20.47
N ALA A 258 -11.79 30.65 21.15
CA ALA A 258 -11.16 30.94 22.44
C ALA A 258 -10.04 31.99 22.33
N LEU A 259 -9.20 31.89 21.29
CA LEU A 259 -8.11 32.84 21.05
C LEU A 259 -8.61 34.22 20.60
N GLU A 260 -9.69 34.28 19.80
CA GLU A 260 -10.35 35.54 19.42
C GLU A 260 -10.86 36.29 20.67
N GLN A 261 -11.55 35.58 21.59
CA GLN A 261 -12.02 36.17 22.85
C GLN A 261 -10.86 36.69 23.71
N LYS A 262 -9.76 35.91 23.81
CA LYS A 262 -8.57 36.32 24.55
C LYS A 262 -7.89 37.53 23.91
N ALA A 263 -7.75 37.55 22.58
CA ALA A 263 -7.19 38.68 21.84
C ALA A 263 -8.04 39.97 22.02
N ALA A 264 -9.37 39.85 21.94
CA ALA A 264 -10.26 40.97 22.15
C ALA A 264 -10.19 41.55 23.59
N ALA A 265 -9.92 40.69 24.57
CA ALA A 265 -9.73 41.13 25.96
C ALA A 265 -8.39 41.86 26.16
N LEU A 266 -7.32 41.39 25.45
CA LEU A 266 -5.98 42.00 25.52
C LEU A 266 -5.88 43.29 24.71
N PHE A 267 -6.58 43.34 23.58
CA PHE A 267 -6.56 44.46 22.62
C PHE A 267 -7.98 44.93 22.32
N PRO A 268 -8.67 45.61 23.29
CA PRO A 268 -10.01 46.08 23.04
C PRO A 268 -10.02 47.11 21.89
N PRO A 269 -11.00 47.08 20.99
CA PRO A 269 -11.10 48.05 19.91
C PRO A 269 -11.19 49.46 20.44
N GLN A 270 -10.21 50.30 20.14
CA GLN A 270 -10.26 51.71 20.44
C GLN A 270 -11.01 52.45 19.33
N ALA A 271 -11.92 53.34 19.72
CA ALA A 271 -12.58 54.21 18.76
C ALA A 271 -11.52 55.08 18.07
N GLN A 272 -11.38 54.96 16.76
CA GLN A 272 -10.40 55.74 15.95
C GLN A 272 -10.75 57.24 15.87
N LEU A 273 -11.96 57.61 16.23
CA LEU A 273 -12.40 58.99 16.30
C LEU A 273 -12.73 59.36 17.76
N PRO A 274 -12.21 60.48 18.31
CA PRO A 274 -12.63 60.92 19.60
C PRO A 274 -14.16 61.15 19.58
N ALA A 275 -14.86 60.68 20.62
CA ALA A 275 -16.27 60.99 20.77
C ALA A 275 -16.47 62.54 20.70
N ALA A 276 -17.23 62.97 19.72
CA ALA A 276 -17.54 64.37 19.56
C ALA A 276 -18.11 64.85 20.91
N LYS A 277 -17.38 65.72 21.62
CA LYS A 277 -17.92 66.44 22.78
C LYS A 277 -19.11 67.22 22.26
N GLY A 278 -20.29 66.91 22.75
CA GLY A 278 -21.53 67.56 22.36
C GLY A 278 -21.43 69.10 22.47
N GLY A 279 -21.25 69.71 21.33
CA GLY A 279 -21.48 71.13 21.10
C GLY A 279 -22.49 71.18 19.97
N ALA A 280 -23.68 71.67 20.30
CA ALA A 280 -24.72 72.00 19.33
C ALA A 280 -24.15 73.12 18.43
N ASP A 281 -23.59 72.80 17.33
CA ASP A 281 -23.30 73.77 16.29
C ASP A 281 -24.03 73.40 14.98
N LYS A 282 -24.66 74.42 14.49
CA LYS A 282 -25.60 74.50 13.37
C LYS A 282 -25.09 73.72 12.16
N LEU A 283 -25.93 72.86 11.67
CA LEU A 283 -25.81 72.27 10.33
C LEU A 283 -25.72 73.36 9.29
N ASP A 284 -24.55 73.54 8.74
CA ASP A 284 -24.30 74.41 7.57
C ASP A 284 -24.88 73.74 6.33
N ALA A 285 -25.88 74.35 5.73
CA ALA A 285 -26.68 73.80 4.63
C ALA A 285 -25.91 73.75 3.24
N ALA A 286 -24.58 73.75 3.28
CA ALA A 286 -23.76 73.93 2.11
C ALA A 286 -23.20 72.65 1.48
N TYR A 287 -23.58 71.44 1.97
CA TYR A 287 -23.12 70.16 1.32
C TYR A 287 -24.31 69.25 1.01
N MET A 288 -25.19 69.71 0.13
CA MET A 288 -26.05 68.87 -0.69
C MET A 288 -25.75 69.14 -2.16
N ILE A 289 -24.90 68.32 -2.73
CA ILE A 289 -24.88 68.00 -4.16
C ILE A 289 -24.81 66.47 -4.27
#